data_f2db3f01f77b1daf88f47335dec6c914
#
_entry.id   f2db3f01f77b1daf88f47335dec6c914
#
_cell.length_a   1.000
_cell.length_b   1.000
_cell.length_c   1.000
_cell.angle_alpha   90.00
_cell.angle_beta   90.00
_cell.angle_gamma   90.00
#
_symmetry.space_group_name_H-M   'P 1'
#
loop_
_entity.id
_entity.type
_entity.pdbx_description
1 polymer ?
#
loop_
_entity_poly.entity_id
_entity_poly.type
_entity_poly.pdbx_seq_one_letter_code
_entity_poly.pdbx_strand_id
1 'polypeptide(L)'
;MFNHAAAIGIDIGRNSIRIAVVKIQGEVIATKSFPLIQPQTREYIISQLLNAVSDIRKSVASEGINPICIGTAAKGFIDHASGIVLGPDQGIRDWTNVPLAKIINQETGLPTYVGNDANMMTIAEHRFGAAKGYENILFVALRTGIGGGIIINGKLYRGVNNAGGEVGQMIINFNNEISDKGIRGSYEQFASASAVVRRYREEMRTAGLDGENLLSCREIFELSYTNSPIAVRVVKENAELVGIGLANLISIFAPEIIVLGGGMSEANDNYLAMIRKSAFDNSLENCRSEVKIERAHLGSTASLLGSAYYSMTRLAGKSI
;
A
#
# COMPACT_ATOMS: atom_id res chain seq x y z
N MET A 1 14.02 27.05 1.30
CA MET A 1 14.29 26.85 2.74
C MET A 1 14.56 25.39 3.13
N PHE A 2 14.14 24.38 2.35
CA PHE A 2 14.27 22.96 2.71
C PHE A 2 15.20 22.11 1.83
N ASN A 3 16.08 22.72 1.01
CA ASN A 3 16.89 21.96 0.03
C ASN A 3 17.85 20.90 0.62
N HIS A 4 18.09 20.93 1.92
CA HIS A 4 18.90 19.94 2.63
C HIS A 4 18.15 19.28 3.80
N ALA A 5 16.84 19.53 3.90
CA ALA A 5 16.04 18.96 4.98
C ALA A 5 15.91 17.45 4.82
N ALA A 6 16.05 16.75 5.93
CA ALA A 6 15.78 15.33 6.05
C ALA A 6 14.60 15.09 7.01
N ALA A 7 13.82 14.07 6.76
CA ALA A 7 12.74 13.60 7.62
C ALA A 7 12.88 12.11 7.88
N ILE A 8 12.27 11.65 8.96
CA ILE A 8 12.13 10.22 9.22
C ILE A 8 10.82 9.75 8.58
N GLY A 9 10.92 8.75 7.70
CA GLY A 9 9.78 8.01 7.18
C GLY A 9 9.65 6.68 7.91
N ILE A 10 8.45 6.36 8.37
CA ILE A 10 8.14 5.11 9.09
C ILE A 10 7.02 4.38 8.37
N ASP A 11 7.14 3.05 8.32
CA ASP A 11 6.09 2.15 7.84
C ASP A 11 5.81 1.09 8.91
N ILE A 12 4.60 1.11 9.45
CA ILE A 12 4.13 0.12 10.41
C ILE A 12 3.50 -1.03 9.63
N GLY A 13 4.34 -2.02 9.29
CA GLY A 13 3.91 -3.23 8.60
C GLY A 13 3.35 -4.29 9.55
N ARG A 14 2.90 -5.42 8.98
CA ARG A 14 2.37 -6.54 9.77
C ARG A 14 3.45 -7.28 10.57
N ASN A 15 4.63 -7.43 9.98
CA ASN A 15 5.72 -8.27 10.52
C ASN A 15 6.96 -7.46 10.91
N SER A 16 6.98 -6.16 10.61
CA SER A 16 8.11 -5.29 10.93
C SER A 16 7.72 -3.83 10.92
N ILE A 17 8.41 -3.04 11.72
CA ILE A 17 8.50 -1.59 11.55
C ILE A 17 9.72 -1.31 10.70
N ARG A 18 9.51 -0.60 9.59
CA ARG A 18 10.59 -0.11 8.73
C ARG A 18 10.72 1.40 8.92
N ILE A 19 11.95 1.89 8.90
CA ILE A 19 12.23 3.30 9.15
C ILE A 19 13.39 3.75 8.26
N ALA A 20 13.30 4.97 7.75
CA ALA A 20 14.35 5.57 6.95
C ALA A 20 14.52 7.06 7.27
N VAL A 21 15.73 7.57 7.12
CA VAL A 21 15.99 9.01 7.02
C VAL A 21 16.10 9.36 5.55
N VAL A 22 15.28 10.32 5.12
CA VAL A 22 15.09 10.65 3.70
C VAL A 22 15.22 12.17 3.50
N LYS A 23 16.00 12.59 2.50
CA LYS A 23 16.02 13.99 2.05
C LYS A 23 14.79 14.35 1.23
N ILE A 24 14.46 15.63 1.14
CA ILE A 24 13.29 16.13 0.39
C ILE A 24 13.29 15.72 -1.09
N GLN A 25 14.46 15.45 -1.67
CA GLN A 25 14.63 14.98 -3.04
C GLN A 25 14.38 13.48 -3.23
N GLY A 26 14.13 12.73 -2.14
CA GLY A 26 13.89 11.29 -2.15
C GLY A 26 15.16 10.45 -1.95
N GLU A 27 16.31 11.06 -1.67
CA GLU A 27 17.53 10.32 -1.32
C GLU A 27 17.36 9.68 0.06
N VAL A 28 17.53 8.36 0.13
CA VAL A 28 17.53 7.59 1.38
C VAL A 28 18.94 7.59 1.97
N ILE A 29 19.10 8.20 3.14
CA ILE A 29 20.40 8.31 3.84
C ILE A 29 20.68 7.07 4.67
N ALA A 30 19.66 6.62 5.43
CA ALA A 30 19.74 5.45 6.29
C ALA A 30 18.41 4.72 6.30
N THR A 31 18.46 3.41 6.46
CA THR A 31 17.26 2.57 6.61
C THR A 31 17.52 1.47 7.61
N LYS A 32 16.48 1.13 8.38
CA LYS A 32 16.48 0.01 9.31
C LYS A 32 15.13 -0.69 9.29
N SER A 33 15.14 -1.96 9.68
CA SER A 33 13.93 -2.77 9.84
C SER A 33 13.98 -3.51 11.17
N PHE A 34 12.89 -3.44 11.90
CA PHE A 34 12.74 -4.05 13.22
C PHE A 34 11.61 -5.08 13.12
N PRO A 35 11.90 -6.39 13.28
CA PRO A 35 10.87 -7.41 13.24
C PRO A 35 9.90 -7.25 14.40
N LEU A 36 8.63 -7.56 14.16
CA LEU A 36 7.58 -7.53 15.16
C LEU A 36 7.19 -8.95 15.56
N ILE A 37 7.09 -9.20 16.85
CA ILE A 37 6.73 -10.50 17.44
C ILE A 37 5.22 -10.50 17.75
N GLN A 38 4.58 -11.62 17.57
CA GLN A 38 3.17 -11.82 17.94
C GLN A 38 3.04 -12.32 19.40
N PRO A 39 1.97 -11.95 20.12
CA PRO A 39 0.89 -11.06 19.72
C PRO A 39 1.29 -9.57 19.78
N GLN A 40 0.79 -8.77 18.82
CA GLN A 40 1.05 -7.34 18.80
C GLN A 40 0.00 -6.61 19.62
N THR A 41 0.45 -5.76 20.55
CA THR A 41 -0.39 -4.81 21.28
C THR A 41 0.00 -3.39 20.92
N ARG A 42 -0.88 -2.46 21.20
CA ARG A 42 -0.63 -1.03 21.02
C ARG A 42 0.66 -0.58 21.72
N GLU A 43 0.84 -0.96 22.98
CA GLU A 43 1.99 -0.59 23.81
C GLU A 43 3.29 -1.14 23.22
N TYR A 44 3.26 -2.40 22.77
CA TYR A 44 4.41 -3.04 22.13
C TYR A 44 4.80 -2.31 20.84
N ILE A 45 3.84 -2.03 19.94
CA ILE A 45 4.12 -1.32 18.68
C ILE A 45 4.68 0.07 18.94
N ILE A 46 4.10 0.84 19.88
CA ILE A 46 4.57 2.18 20.22
C ILE A 46 6.00 2.11 20.78
N SER A 47 6.29 1.18 21.69
CA SER A 47 7.62 0.99 22.25
C SER A 47 8.66 0.67 21.16
N GLN A 48 8.36 -0.28 20.26
CA GLN A 48 9.25 -0.62 19.16
C GLN A 48 9.49 0.56 18.21
N LEU A 49 8.45 1.33 17.93
CA LEU A 49 8.53 2.50 17.07
C LEU A 49 9.42 3.59 17.67
N LEU A 50 9.26 3.90 18.95
CA LEU A 50 10.07 4.91 19.63
C LEU A 50 11.54 4.48 19.72
N ASN A 51 11.80 3.20 20.00
CA ASN A 51 13.15 2.64 19.96
C ASN A 51 13.77 2.76 18.55
N ALA A 52 12.99 2.46 17.50
CA ALA A 52 13.43 2.59 16.12
C ALA A 52 13.80 4.04 15.76
N VAL A 53 12.99 5.01 16.20
CA VAL A 53 13.26 6.44 16.00
C VAL A 53 14.54 6.87 16.72
N SER A 54 14.71 6.47 17.98
CA SER A 54 15.93 6.76 18.76
C SER A 54 17.16 6.20 18.06
N ASP A 55 17.08 4.96 17.60
CA ASP A 55 18.21 4.23 17.02
C ASP A 55 18.61 4.80 15.64
N ILE A 56 17.64 5.14 14.77
CA ILE A 56 17.98 5.73 13.46
C ILE A 56 18.52 7.16 13.59
N ARG A 57 18.01 7.95 14.56
CA ARG A 57 18.58 9.29 14.81
C ARG A 57 20.03 9.24 15.24
N LYS A 58 20.38 8.31 16.12
CA LYS A 58 21.77 8.10 16.56
C LYS A 58 22.66 7.70 15.39
N SER A 59 22.17 6.87 14.48
CA SER A 59 22.99 6.37 13.36
C SER A 59 23.36 7.46 12.34
N VAL A 60 22.60 8.54 12.22
CA VAL A 60 22.88 9.64 11.28
C VAL A 60 23.47 10.88 11.95
N ALA A 61 23.48 10.93 13.28
CA ALA A 61 23.99 12.09 14.04
C ALA A 61 25.49 12.36 13.79
N SER A 62 26.29 11.29 13.61
CA SER A 62 27.71 11.40 13.31
C SER A 62 27.99 12.04 11.95
N GLU A 63 27.03 12.02 11.03
CA GLU A 63 27.10 12.66 9.71
C GLU A 63 26.55 14.10 9.73
N GLY A 64 26.20 14.61 10.91
CA GLY A 64 25.62 15.96 11.07
C GLY A 64 24.19 16.08 10.57
N ILE A 65 23.51 14.95 10.34
CA ILE A 65 22.14 14.94 9.81
C ILE A 65 21.13 14.97 10.96
N ASN A 66 20.28 16.00 10.95
CA ASN A 66 19.23 16.21 11.94
C ASN A 66 17.86 16.20 11.26
N PRO A 67 17.09 15.09 11.32
CA PRO A 67 15.75 15.05 10.79
C PRO A 67 14.84 16.08 11.49
N ILE A 68 14.04 16.81 10.69
CA ILE A 68 13.22 17.93 11.18
C ILE A 68 11.78 17.53 11.51
N CYS A 69 11.30 16.39 11.03
CA CYS A 69 9.96 15.88 11.29
C CYS A 69 9.90 14.35 11.04
N ILE A 70 8.77 13.77 11.41
CA ILE A 70 8.48 12.35 11.25
C ILE A 70 7.19 12.18 10.46
N GLY A 71 7.23 11.33 9.42
CA GLY A 71 6.05 10.83 8.72
C GLY A 71 5.86 9.35 9.01
N THR A 72 4.63 8.93 9.27
CA THR A 72 4.31 7.54 9.57
C THR A 72 3.22 7.03 8.65
N ALA A 73 3.49 5.93 7.96
CA ALA A 73 2.49 5.14 7.25
C ALA A 73 1.90 4.11 8.23
N ALA A 74 0.59 4.14 8.41
CA ALA A 74 -0.14 3.18 9.21
C ALA A 74 -1.34 2.63 8.44
N LYS A 75 -1.76 1.42 8.76
CA LYS A 75 -2.95 0.79 8.17
C LYS A 75 -4.23 1.36 8.75
N GLY A 76 -5.31 1.21 8.01
CA GLY A 76 -6.66 1.60 8.41
C GLY A 76 -6.98 3.07 8.15
N PHE A 77 -8.08 3.52 8.74
CA PHE A 77 -8.52 4.90 8.61
C PHE A 77 -7.72 5.83 9.53
N ILE A 78 -7.18 6.88 8.96
CA ILE A 78 -6.35 7.85 9.66
C ILE A 78 -7.01 9.23 9.59
N ASP A 79 -7.26 9.84 10.73
CA ASP A 79 -7.51 11.28 10.74
C ASP A 79 -6.20 12.03 10.50
N HIS A 80 -5.99 12.45 9.26
CA HIS A 80 -4.74 13.09 8.84
C HIS A 80 -4.52 14.49 9.45
N ALA A 81 -5.58 15.12 9.97
CA ALA A 81 -5.47 16.43 10.62
C ALA A 81 -4.86 16.30 12.01
N SER A 82 -5.33 15.35 12.81
CA SER A 82 -4.86 15.08 14.16
C SER A 82 -3.78 13.98 14.24
N GLY A 83 -3.62 13.16 13.20
CA GLY A 83 -2.72 11.99 13.20
C GLY A 83 -3.19 10.86 14.10
N ILE A 84 -4.52 10.75 14.29
CA ILE A 84 -5.16 9.66 15.05
C ILE A 84 -5.41 8.49 14.10
N VAL A 85 -5.01 7.29 14.52
CA VAL A 85 -5.43 6.05 13.89
C VAL A 85 -6.83 5.72 14.40
N LEU A 86 -7.84 5.82 13.54
CA LEU A 86 -9.25 5.64 13.93
C LEU A 86 -9.62 4.16 14.14
N GLY A 87 -8.84 3.26 13.56
CA GLY A 87 -8.87 1.86 13.86
C GLY A 87 -9.59 0.99 12.97
N PRO A 88 -10.01 -0.28 13.32
CA PRO A 88 -9.08 -1.20 13.97
C PRO A 88 -8.08 -1.77 12.96
N ASP A 89 -6.90 -2.21 13.39
CA ASP A 89 -6.07 -3.15 12.64
C ASP A 89 -6.29 -4.55 13.24
N GLN A 90 -6.70 -5.50 12.43
CA GLN A 90 -6.96 -6.89 12.88
C GLN A 90 -5.70 -7.60 13.41
N GLY A 91 -4.52 -7.06 13.14
CA GLY A 91 -3.24 -7.61 13.60
C GLY A 91 -2.71 -7.02 14.90
N ILE A 92 -3.23 -5.88 15.36
CA ILE A 92 -2.75 -5.17 16.54
C ILE A 92 -3.90 -4.98 17.55
N ARG A 93 -3.74 -5.52 18.75
CA ARG A 93 -4.73 -5.36 19.81
C ARG A 93 -4.77 -3.90 20.28
N ASP A 94 -5.97 -3.40 20.57
CA ASP A 94 -6.24 -2.04 21.08
C ASP A 94 -5.76 -0.91 20.16
N TRP A 95 -5.73 -1.16 18.83
CA TRP A 95 -5.29 -0.23 17.79
C TRP A 95 -6.44 0.64 17.27
N THR A 96 -7.30 1.13 18.15
CA THR A 96 -8.44 2.01 17.80
C THR A 96 -8.33 3.33 18.55
N ASN A 97 -8.57 4.43 17.85
CA ASN A 97 -8.46 5.79 18.36
C ASN A 97 -7.10 6.10 19.02
N VAL A 98 -6.02 5.61 18.35
CA VAL A 98 -4.65 5.82 18.83
C VAL A 98 -4.15 7.20 18.40
N PRO A 99 -3.84 8.12 19.30
CA PRO A 99 -3.31 9.45 18.95
C PRO A 99 -1.82 9.37 18.61
N LEU A 100 -1.52 8.64 17.54
CA LEU A 100 -0.15 8.19 17.21
C LEU A 100 0.80 9.36 16.95
N ALA A 101 0.36 10.39 16.22
CA ALA A 101 1.17 11.58 15.98
C ALA A 101 1.54 12.30 17.28
N LYS A 102 0.56 12.45 18.19
CA LYS A 102 0.79 13.10 19.49
C LYS A 102 1.79 12.32 20.34
N ILE A 103 1.65 10.99 20.41
CA ILE A 103 2.53 10.12 21.19
C ILE A 103 3.97 10.25 20.68
N ILE A 104 4.18 10.10 19.37
CA ILE A 104 5.52 10.18 18.78
C ILE A 104 6.11 11.58 18.98
N ASN A 105 5.32 12.62 18.74
CA ASN A 105 5.78 14.01 18.93
C ASN A 105 6.22 14.30 20.37
N GLN A 106 5.44 13.87 21.37
CA GLN A 106 5.76 14.07 22.78
C GLN A 106 7.06 13.39 23.19
N GLU A 107 7.30 12.17 22.72
CA GLU A 107 8.47 11.38 23.09
C GLU A 107 9.73 11.77 22.32
N THR A 108 9.58 12.26 21.09
CA THR A 108 10.74 12.56 20.21
C THR A 108 11.08 14.04 20.08
N GLY A 109 10.14 14.92 20.43
CA GLY A 109 10.22 16.37 20.21
C GLY A 109 10.08 16.79 18.75
N LEU A 110 9.81 15.84 17.81
CA LEU A 110 9.71 16.15 16.38
C LEU A 110 8.24 16.24 15.93
N PRO A 111 7.87 17.27 15.15
CA PRO A 111 6.57 17.34 14.49
C PRO A 111 6.30 16.02 13.74
N THR A 112 5.16 15.40 14.04
CA THR A 112 4.82 14.07 13.50
C THR A 112 3.50 14.10 12.76
N TYR A 113 3.47 13.43 11.60
CA TYR A 113 2.31 13.32 10.72
C TYR A 113 2.06 11.85 10.39
N VAL A 114 0.80 11.43 10.45
CA VAL A 114 0.41 10.06 10.16
C VAL A 114 -0.49 10.03 8.92
N GLY A 115 -0.32 9.06 8.06
CA GLY A 115 -1.17 8.82 6.90
C GLY A 115 -1.40 7.34 6.65
N ASN A 116 -2.40 7.04 5.83
CA ASN A 116 -2.66 5.66 5.40
C ASN A 116 -1.52 5.16 4.50
N ASP A 117 -1.16 3.88 4.61
CA ASP A 117 -0.02 3.28 3.90
C ASP A 117 -0.16 3.34 2.37
N ALA A 118 -1.34 3.06 1.81
CA ALA A 118 -1.57 3.16 0.37
C ALA A 118 -1.46 4.61 -0.12
N ASN A 119 -1.96 5.57 0.66
CA ASN A 119 -1.81 6.99 0.34
C ASN A 119 -0.34 7.43 0.37
N MET A 120 0.46 6.94 1.32
CA MET A 120 1.90 7.25 1.37
C MET A 120 2.63 6.67 0.17
N MET A 121 2.33 5.43 -0.23
CA MET A 121 2.87 4.83 -1.46
C MET A 121 2.46 5.61 -2.71
N THR A 122 1.22 6.07 -2.78
CA THR A 122 0.72 6.89 -3.89
C THR A 122 1.49 8.21 -4.02
N ILE A 123 1.70 8.91 -2.91
CA ILE A 123 2.51 10.14 -2.86
C ILE A 123 3.94 9.88 -3.33
N ALA A 124 4.54 8.77 -2.90
CA ALA A 124 5.90 8.42 -3.30
C ALA A 124 6.01 8.17 -4.80
N GLU A 125 5.13 7.33 -5.36
CA GLU A 125 5.14 7.02 -6.79
C GLU A 125 4.82 8.26 -7.64
N HIS A 126 3.96 9.15 -7.17
CA HIS A 126 3.71 10.44 -7.82
C HIS A 126 4.94 11.35 -7.80
N ARG A 127 5.65 11.41 -6.70
CA ARG A 127 6.78 12.34 -6.55
C ARG A 127 8.08 11.82 -7.13
N PHE A 128 8.36 10.53 -6.95
CA PHE A 128 9.68 9.93 -7.20
C PHE A 128 9.65 8.71 -8.12
N GLY A 129 8.49 8.12 -8.36
CA GLY A 129 8.35 6.83 -9.04
C GLY A 129 7.66 6.89 -10.40
N ALA A 130 6.90 5.84 -10.69
CA ALA A 130 6.26 5.59 -11.98
C ALA A 130 5.26 6.66 -12.42
N ALA A 131 4.64 7.36 -11.45
CA ALA A 131 3.64 8.38 -11.73
C ALA A 131 4.19 9.81 -11.73
N LYS A 132 5.51 9.98 -11.76
CA LYS A 132 6.12 11.31 -11.79
C LYS A 132 5.75 12.07 -13.06
N GLY A 133 5.18 13.27 -12.87
CA GLY A 133 4.80 14.17 -13.96
C GLY A 133 3.35 14.03 -14.44
N TYR A 134 2.58 13.10 -13.89
CA TYR A 134 1.15 12.96 -14.12
C TYR A 134 0.35 13.70 -13.04
N GLU A 135 -0.86 14.16 -13.37
CA GLU A 135 -1.73 14.87 -12.44
C GLU A 135 -2.93 14.05 -11.97
N ASN A 136 -3.38 13.07 -12.76
CA ASN A 136 -4.52 12.21 -12.45
C ASN A 136 -4.08 10.75 -12.38
N ILE A 137 -3.93 10.25 -11.17
CA ILE A 137 -3.22 9.00 -10.90
C ILE A 137 -4.06 8.12 -10.01
N LEU A 138 -4.06 6.84 -10.30
CA LEU A 138 -4.52 5.80 -9.40
C LEU A 138 -3.35 4.91 -9.01
N PHE A 139 -3.24 4.61 -7.73
CA PHE A 139 -2.33 3.60 -7.20
C PHE A 139 -3.16 2.44 -6.65
N VAL A 140 -2.82 1.21 -7.05
CA VAL A 140 -3.49 -0.01 -6.57
C VAL A 140 -2.45 -0.95 -6.00
N ALA A 141 -2.53 -1.18 -4.70
CA ALA A 141 -1.63 -2.06 -3.97
C ALA A 141 -2.18 -3.49 -3.96
N LEU A 142 -1.61 -4.37 -4.75
CA LEU A 142 -1.94 -5.80 -4.82
C LEU A 142 -1.11 -6.59 -3.81
N ARG A 143 -1.67 -6.74 -2.61
CA ARG A 143 -1.03 -7.39 -1.43
C ARG A 143 -1.92 -8.49 -0.87
N THR A 144 -1.75 -8.83 0.42
CA THR A 144 -2.68 -9.71 1.19
C THR A 144 -4.13 -9.27 1.00
N GLY A 145 -4.38 -7.94 1.02
CA GLY A 145 -5.59 -7.28 0.56
C GLY A 145 -5.31 -6.39 -0.65
N ILE A 146 -6.29 -5.55 -1.02
CA ILE A 146 -6.16 -4.52 -2.05
C ILE A 146 -6.41 -3.16 -1.43
N GLY A 147 -5.40 -2.30 -1.44
CA GLY A 147 -5.50 -0.90 -1.07
C GLY A 147 -5.39 0.01 -2.29
N GLY A 148 -5.74 1.28 -2.11
CA GLY A 148 -5.59 2.26 -3.19
C GLY A 148 -5.31 3.67 -2.69
N GLY A 149 -4.86 4.50 -3.62
CA GLY A 149 -4.73 5.93 -3.44
C GLY A 149 -5.01 6.65 -4.75
N ILE A 150 -5.57 7.83 -4.65
CA ILE A 150 -6.10 8.59 -5.77
C ILE A 150 -5.50 9.98 -5.73
N ILE A 151 -4.90 10.43 -6.83
CA ILE A 151 -4.50 11.82 -7.03
C ILE A 151 -5.32 12.40 -8.17
N ILE A 152 -5.92 13.56 -7.96
CA ILE A 152 -6.70 14.32 -8.94
C ILE A 152 -6.14 15.74 -9.01
N ASN A 153 -5.78 16.18 -10.20
CA ASN A 153 -5.18 17.50 -10.43
C ASN A 153 -3.95 17.73 -9.50
N GLY A 154 -3.08 16.73 -9.40
CA GLY A 154 -1.87 16.78 -8.61
C GLY A 154 -2.07 16.73 -7.08
N LYS A 155 -3.32 16.52 -6.60
CA LYS A 155 -3.66 16.51 -5.17
C LYS A 155 -4.21 15.16 -4.74
N LEU A 156 -3.75 14.66 -3.60
CA LEU A 156 -4.25 13.43 -3.01
C LEU A 156 -5.72 13.58 -2.60
N TYR A 157 -6.58 12.75 -3.17
CA TYR A 157 -7.99 12.69 -2.82
C TYR A 157 -8.19 11.79 -1.60
N ARG A 158 -8.75 12.35 -0.54
CA ARG A 158 -8.99 11.65 0.72
C ARG A 158 -10.46 11.36 0.99
N GLY A 159 -11.36 11.99 0.25
CA GLY A 159 -12.79 11.92 0.54
C GLY A 159 -13.17 12.58 1.86
N VAL A 160 -14.43 12.44 2.23
CA VAL A 160 -14.93 12.87 3.54
C VAL A 160 -14.38 11.93 4.63
N ASN A 161 -13.97 12.48 5.75
CA ASN A 161 -13.41 11.74 6.89
C ASN A 161 -12.19 10.88 6.54
N ASN A 162 -11.45 11.22 5.49
CA ASN A 162 -10.30 10.45 4.99
C ASN A 162 -10.63 9.00 4.59
N ALA A 163 -11.85 8.74 4.16
CA ALA A 163 -12.35 7.41 3.79
C ALA A 163 -12.35 7.17 2.27
N GLY A 164 -11.77 8.07 1.48
CA GLY A 164 -11.64 7.89 0.04
C GLY A 164 -10.49 6.96 -0.32
N GLY A 165 -10.58 6.30 -1.49
CA GLY A 165 -9.52 5.43 -1.98
C GLY A 165 -9.63 3.96 -1.59
N GLU A 166 -10.71 3.53 -0.93
CA GLU A 166 -10.98 2.14 -0.55
C GLU A 166 -11.37 1.28 -1.78
N VAL A 167 -10.53 1.28 -2.81
CA VAL A 167 -10.79 0.62 -4.10
C VAL A 167 -10.97 -0.89 -3.96
N GLY A 168 -10.32 -1.51 -2.99
CA GLY A 168 -10.47 -2.94 -2.70
C GLY A 168 -11.88 -3.34 -2.26
N GLN A 169 -12.70 -2.37 -1.84
CA GLN A 169 -14.07 -2.63 -1.39
C GLN A 169 -15.12 -2.45 -2.51
N MET A 170 -14.71 -2.10 -3.73
CA MET A 170 -15.61 -2.11 -4.88
C MET A 170 -16.20 -3.52 -5.09
N ILE A 171 -17.49 -3.60 -5.39
CA ILE A 171 -18.16 -4.87 -5.68
C ILE A 171 -17.89 -5.24 -7.13
N ILE A 172 -17.26 -6.40 -7.37
CA ILE A 172 -17.01 -6.97 -8.70
C ILE A 172 -17.81 -8.26 -8.95
N ASN A 173 -18.38 -8.85 -7.91
CA ASN A 173 -19.25 -10.04 -8.00
C ASN A 173 -20.35 -10.01 -6.95
N PHE A 174 -21.56 -9.63 -7.35
CA PHE A 174 -22.71 -9.51 -6.40
C PHE A 174 -23.33 -10.84 -5.98
N ASN A 175 -23.04 -11.95 -6.67
CA ASN A 175 -23.61 -13.28 -6.40
C ASN A 175 -22.83 -14.08 -5.34
N ASN A 176 -21.87 -13.49 -4.67
CA ASN A 176 -20.99 -14.19 -3.74
C ASN A 176 -21.31 -13.91 -2.27
N GLU A 177 -20.60 -14.65 -1.40
CA GLU A 177 -20.71 -14.53 0.05
C GLU A 177 -20.24 -13.16 0.58
N ILE A 178 -20.72 -12.81 1.76
CA ILE A 178 -20.31 -11.60 2.47
C ILE A 178 -18.89 -11.83 3.02
N SER A 179 -17.98 -10.86 2.79
CA SER A 179 -16.62 -10.88 3.33
C SER A 179 -16.63 -10.67 4.86
N ASP A 180 -15.47 -10.90 5.49
CA ASP A 180 -15.21 -10.58 6.90
C ASP A 180 -15.42 -9.08 7.25
N LYS A 181 -15.36 -8.20 6.24
CA LYS A 181 -15.70 -6.77 6.35
C LYS A 181 -17.18 -6.45 6.16
N GLY A 182 -18.04 -7.46 6.01
CA GLY A 182 -19.46 -7.27 5.79
C GLY A 182 -19.85 -6.86 4.36
N ILE A 183 -18.92 -6.86 3.41
CA ILE A 183 -19.13 -6.45 2.02
C ILE A 183 -19.22 -7.69 1.14
N ARG A 184 -20.28 -7.79 0.34
CA ARG A 184 -20.49 -8.90 -0.58
C ARG A 184 -19.73 -8.67 -1.87
N GLY A 185 -18.85 -9.63 -2.25
CA GLY A 185 -18.26 -9.65 -3.58
C GLY A 185 -17.25 -8.54 -3.86
N SER A 186 -16.51 -8.11 -2.85
CA SER A 186 -15.53 -7.02 -3.00
C SER A 186 -14.34 -7.41 -3.88
N TYR A 187 -13.75 -6.44 -4.53
CA TYR A 187 -12.56 -6.58 -5.36
C TYR A 187 -11.40 -7.27 -4.59
N GLU A 188 -11.18 -6.86 -3.35
CA GLU A 188 -10.18 -7.48 -2.47
C GLU A 188 -10.47 -8.96 -2.22
N GLN A 189 -11.74 -9.33 -2.00
CA GLN A 189 -12.15 -10.71 -1.75
C GLN A 189 -11.82 -11.63 -2.93
N PHE A 190 -11.83 -11.11 -4.15
CA PHE A 190 -11.63 -11.91 -5.36
C PHE A 190 -10.23 -11.81 -5.97
N ALA A 191 -9.57 -10.66 -5.88
CA ALA A 191 -8.37 -10.37 -6.63
C ALA A 191 -7.10 -10.17 -5.79
N SER A 192 -7.18 -10.25 -4.45
CA SER A 192 -6.01 -10.12 -3.57
C SER A 192 -5.13 -11.37 -3.53
N ALA A 193 -3.93 -11.26 -2.94
CA ALA A 193 -3.06 -12.41 -2.70
C ALA A 193 -3.72 -13.48 -1.80
N SER A 194 -4.54 -13.07 -0.82
CA SER A 194 -5.34 -14.01 -0.02
C SER A 194 -6.37 -14.74 -0.87
N ALA A 195 -6.96 -14.08 -1.86
CA ALA A 195 -7.91 -14.70 -2.79
C ALA A 195 -7.23 -15.76 -3.67
N VAL A 196 -6.03 -15.48 -4.18
CA VAL A 196 -5.22 -16.47 -4.94
C VAL A 196 -4.98 -17.73 -4.11
N VAL A 197 -4.54 -17.57 -2.87
CA VAL A 197 -4.26 -18.71 -1.97
C VAL A 197 -5.53 -19.50 -1.69
N ARG A 198 -6.64 -18.81 -1.38
CA ARG A 198 -7.93 -19.46 -1.14
C ARG A 198 -8.41 -20.23 -2.36
N ARG A 199 -8.41 -19.60 -3.53
CA ARG A 199 -8.86 -20.20 -4.79
C ARG A 199 -8.01 -21.41 -5.17
N TYR A 200 -6.71 -21.32 -5.03
CA TYR A 200 -5.81 -22.44 -5.30
C TYR A 200 -6.14 -23.65 -4.40
N ARG A 201 -6.39 -23.45 -3.13
CA ARG A 201 -6.79 -24.52 -2.19
C ARG A 201 -8.12 -25.15 -2.56
N GLU A 202 -9.10 -24.35 -2.95
CA GLU A 202 -10.41 -24.84 -3.41
C GLU A 202 -10.27 -25.72 -4.65
N GLU A 203 -9.46 -25.32 -5.61
CA GLU A 203 -9.20 -26.09 -6.83
C GLU A 203 -8.42 -27.39 -6.54
N MET A 204 -7.44 -27.36 -5.65
CA MET A 204 -6.69 -28.56 -5.22
C MET A 204 -7.62 -29.56 -4.56
N ARG A 205 -8.47 -29.09 -3.64
CA ARG A 205 -9.47 -29.94 -2.96
C ARG A 205 -10.43 -30.57 -3.97
N THR A 206 -10.94 -29.78 -4.89
CA THR A 206 -11.88 -30.26 -5.94
C THR A 206 -11.21 -31.32 -6.84
N ALA A 207 -9.91 -31.21 -7.08
CA ALA A 207 -9.13 -32.17 -7.84
C ALA A 207 -8.72 -33.43 -7.05
N GLY A 208 -9.08 -33.53 -5.76
CA GLY A 208 -8.64 -34.64 -4.90
C GLY A 208 -7.14 -34.62 -4.59
N LEU A 209 -6.47 -33.48 -4.73
CA LEU A 209 -5.05 -33.29 -4.54
C LEU A 209 -4.76 -32.55 -3.22
N ASP A 210 -5.63 -32.69 -2.23
CA ASP A 210 -5.53 -31.98 -0.96
C ASP A 210 -4.29 -32.49 -0.21
N GLY A 211 -3.27 -31.63 -0.12
CA GLY A 211 -2.04 -31.87 0.62
C GLY A 211 -1.85 -30.82 1.72
N GLU A 212 -1.15 -31.16 2.80
CA GLU A 212 -0.92 -30.30 3.97
C GLU A 212 -0.07 -29.04 3.67
N ASN A 213 0.48 -28.89 2.47
CA ASN A 213 1.35 -27.77 2.14
C ASN A 213 0.56 -26.48 1.90
N LEU A 214 0.59 -25.58 2.88
CA LEU A 214 0.05 -24.23 2.81
C LEU A 214 0.96 -23.34 1.95
N LEU A 215 0.77 -23.37 0.62
CA LEU A 215 1.52 -22.50 -0.29
C LEU A 215 1.13 -21.03 -0.09
N SER A 216 2.15 -20.17 -0.12
CA SER A 216 1.98 -18.74 -0.22
C SER A 216 1.55 -18.33 -1.64
N CYS A 217 1.01 -17.13 -1.78
CA CYS A 217 0.68 -16.56 -3.10
C CYS A 217 1.90 -16.57 -4.04
N ARG A 218 3.09 -16.27 -3.53
CA ARG A 218 4.34 -16.28 -4.30
C ARG A 218 4.65 -17.66 -4.87
N GLU A 219 4.58 -18.70 -4.05
CA GLU A 219 4.84 -20.09 -4.48
C GLU A 219 3.81 -20.54 -5.53
N ILE A 220 2.54 -20.12 -5.42
CA ILE A 220 1.52 -20.41 -6.43
C ILE A 220 1.87 -19.73 -7.77
N PHE A 221 2.35 -18.50 -7.76
CA PHE A 221 2.85 -17.83 -8.96
C PHE A 221 4.06 -18.56 -9.55
N GLU A 222 5.02 -18.99 -8.74
CA GLU A 222 6.18 -19.78 -9.18
C GLU A 222 5.75 -21.11 -9.81
N LEU A 223 4.77 -21.81 -9.23
CA LEU A 223 4.19 -23.02 -9.81
C LEU A 223 3.49 -22.75 -11.18
N SER A 224 2.88 -21.58 -11.34
CA SER A 224 2.27 -21.21 -12.62
C SER A 224 3.32 -21.08 -13.75
N TYR A 225 4.55 -20.69 -13.42
CA TYR A 225 5.65 -20.57 -14.38
C TYR A 225 6.20 -21.95 -14.80
N THR A 226 6.00 -22.97 -13.98
CA THR A 226 6.38 -24.37 -14.29
C THR A 226 5.24 -25.18 -14.89
N ASN A 227 4.19 -24.51 -15.39
CA ASN A 227 3.02 -25.09 -16.05
C ASN A 227 2.17 -26.04 -15.16
N SER A 228 2.13 -25.83 -13.84
CA SER A 228 1.15 -26.50 -12.99
C SER A 228 -0.27 -26.08 -13.42
N PRO A 229 -1.15 -27.01 -13.92
CA PRO A 229 -2.40 -26.60 -14.55
C PRO A 229 -3.33 -25.81 -13.64
N ILE A 230 -3.40 -26.17 -12.36
CA ILE A 230 -4.23 -25.47 -11.37
C ILE A 230 -3.65 -24.08 -11.11
N ALA A 231 -2.34 -23.96 -10.88
CA ALA A 231 -1.70 -22.68 -10.62
C ALA A 231 -1.83 -21.73 -11.84
N VAL A 232 -1.64 -22.23 -13.06
CA VAL A 232 -1.83 -21.45 -14.30
C VAL A 232 -3.25 -20.91 -14.39
N ARG A 233 -4.28 -21.76 -14.14
CA ARG A 233 -5.68 -21.35 -14.18
C ARG A 233 -5.99 -20.28 -13.12
N VAL A 234 -5.57 -20.49 -11.89
CA VAL A 234 -5.80 -19.56 -10.78
C VAL A 234 -5.13 -18.21 -11.01
N VAL A 235 -3.88 -18.18 -11.48
CA VAL A 235 -3.15 -16.93 -11.75
C VAL A 235 -3.78 -16.19 -12.93
N LYS A 236 -4.21 -16.91 -13.99
CA LYS A 236 -4.92 -16.29 -15.11
C LYS A 236 -6.25 -15.67 -14.70
N GLU A 237 -7.08 -16.40 -13.96
CA GLU A 237 -8.36 -15.92 -13.43
C GLU A 237 -8.13 -14.68 -12.52
N ASN A 238 -7.11 -14.73 -11.69
CA ASN A 238 -6.75 -13.59 -10.84
C ASN A 238 -6.37 -12.36 -11.67
N ALA A 239 -5.57 -12.50 -12.74
CA ALA A 239 -5.23 -11.39 -13.62
C ALA A 239 -6.47 -10.78 -14.29
N GLU A 240 -7.43 -11.61 -14.71
CA GLU A 240 -8.72 -11.18 -15.26
C GLU A 240 -9.50 -10.36 -14.24
N LEU A 241 -9.61 -10.83 -12.99
CA LEU A 241 -10.32 -10.15 -11.91
C LEU A 241 -9.63 -8.83 -11.49
N VAL A 242 -8.30 -8.82 -11.45
CA VAL A 242 -7.54 -7.57 -11.25
C VAL A 242 -7.89 -6.58 -12.35
N GLY A 243 -7.89 -7.02 -13.61
CA GLY A 243 -8.23 -6.16 -14.76
C GLY A 243 -9.65 -5.61 -14.71
N ILE A 244 -10.66 -6.41 -14.31
CA ILE A 244 -12.05 -5.97 -14.13
C ILE A 244 -12.12 -4.83 -13.09
N GLY A 245 -11.45 -4.96 -11.95
CA GLY A 245 -11.38 -3.89 -10.95
C GLY A 245 -10.76 -2.61 -11.51
N LEU A 246 -9.68 -2.74 -12.31
CA LEU A 246 -9.07 -1.59 -12.97
C LEU A 246 -9.99 -0.97 -14.03
N ALA A 247 -10.76 -1.76 -14.78
CA ALA A 247 -11.74 -1.26 -15.74
C ALA A 247 -12.82 -0.37 -15.10
N ASN A 248 -13.30 -0.75 -13.91
CA ASN A 248 -14.22 0.07 -13.13
C ASN A 248 -13.57 1.42 -12.76
N LEU A 249 -12.31 1.39 -12.30
CA LEU A 249 -11.56 2.59 -11.95
C LEU A 249 -11.28 3.47 -13.19
N ILE A 250 -10.95 2.89 -14.34
CA ILE A 250 -10.80 3.60 -15.61
C ILE A 250 -12.11 4.31 -15.98
N SER A 251 -13.23 3.61 -15.87
CA SER A 251 -14.55 4.15 -16.24
C SER A 251 -15.01 5.30 -15.33
N ILE A 252 -14.58 5.29 -14.04
CA ILE A 252 -14.96 6.33 -13.06
C ILE A 252 -14.04 7.55 -13.15
N PHE A 253 -12.73 7.34 -13.28
CA PHE A 253 -11.72 8.39 -13.09
C PHE A 253 -11.03 8.83 -14.38
N ALA A 254 -11.04 8.01 -15.45
CA ALA A 254 -10.26 8.21 -16.68
C ALA A 254 -8.83 8.75 -16.37
N PRO A 255 -8.01 8.02 -15.57
CA PRO A 255 -6.73 8.52 -15.11
C PRO A 255 -5.71 8.53 -16.24
N GLU A 256 -4.64 9.32 -16.09
CA GLU A 256 -3.50 9.29 -17.03
C GLU A 256 -2.67 8.00 -16.81
N ILE A 257 -2.58 7.55 -15.56
CA ILE A 257 -1.81 6.35 -15.19
C ILE A 257 -2.42 5.62 -14.00
N ILE A 258 -2.41 4.29 -14.06
CA ILE A 258 -2.63 3.40 -12.92
C ILE A 258 -1.31 2.73 -12.58
N VAL A 259 -0.84 2.92 -11.35
CA VAL A 259 0.38 2.30 -10.84
C VAL A 259 0.02 1.10 -9.99
N LEU A 260 0.52 -0.07 -10.36
CA LEU A 260 0.33 -1.32 -9.62
C LEU A 260 1.51 -1.55 -8.69
N GLY A 261 1.25 -1.53 -7.38
CA GLY A 261 2.24 -1.85 -6.35
C GLY A 261 1.91 -3.14 -5.60
N GLY A 262 2.81 -3.52 -4.68
CA GLY A 262 2.66 -4.75 -3.89
C GLY A 262 3.27 -5.98 -4.56
N GLY A 263 3.43 -7.06 -3.77
CA GLY A 263 4.18 -8.24 -4.21
C GLY A 263 3.62 -8.93 -5.46
N MET A 264 2.30 -8.88 -5.69
CA MET A 264 1.72 -9.48 -6.89
C MET A 264 2.05 -8.69 -8.16
N SER A 265 2.26 -7.38 -8.07
CA SER A 265 2.66 -6.56 -9.23
C SER A 265 4.09 -6.86 -9.71
N GLU A 266 4.91 -7.49 -8.87
CA GLU A 266 6.28 -7.92 -9.19
C GLU A 266 6.33 -9.24 -10.00
N ALA A 267 5.18 -9.87 -10.27
CA ALA A 267 5.06 -11.04 -11.12
C ALA A 267 5.58 -10.78 -12.55
N ASN A 268 5.72 -11.82 -13.36
CA ASN A 268 6.27 -11.71 -14.70
C ASN A 268 5.45 -10.80 -15.65
N ASP A 269 6.01 -10.47 -16.81
CA ASP A 269 5.37 -9.56 -17.79
C ASP A 269 4.08 -10.12 -18.36
N ASN A 270 3.95 -11.45 -18.46
CA ASN A 270 2.71 -12.08 -18.93
C ASN A 270 1.53 -11.78 -17.97
N TYR A 271 1.77 -11.79 -16.66
CA TYR A 271 0.73 -11.45 -15.69
C TYR A 271 0.27 -10.00 -15.85
N LEU A 272 1.20 -9.05 -16.00
CA LEU A 272 0.86 -7.66 -16.26
C LEU A 272 0.13 -7.48 -17.62
N ALA A 273 0.56 -8.19 -18.65
CA ALA A 273 -0.10 -8.16 -19.95
C ALA A 273 -1.55 -8.68 -19.88
N MET A 274 -1.80 -9.76 -19.13
CA MET A 274 -3.16 -10.27 -18.88
C MET A 274 -4.03 -9.25 -18.13
N ILE A 275 -3.48 -8.59 -17.12
CA ILE A 275 -4.18 -7.53 -16.39
C ILE A 275 -4.55 -6.37 -17.33
N ARG A 276 -3.59 -5.87 -18.11
CA ARG A 276 -3.81 -4.79 -19.10
C ARG A 276 -4.90 -5.16 -20.10
N LYS A 277 -4.79 -6.37 -20.66
CA LYS A 277 -5.79 -6.89 -21.61
C LYS A 277 -7.19 -6.88 -20.98
N SER A 278 -7.35 -7.48 -19.80
CA SER A 278 -8.63 -7.54 -19.13
C SER A 278 -9.17 -6.14 -18.78
N ALA A 279 -8.32 -5.23 -18.30
CA ALA A 279 -8.72 -3.87 -17.98
C ALA A 279 -9.24 -3.11 -19.22
N PHE A 280 -8.54 -3.24 -20.34
CA PHE A 280 -8.91 -2.55 -21.58
C PHE A 280 -10.10 -3.20 -22.29
N ASP A 281 -10.23 -4.52 -22.27
CA ASP A 281 -11.38 -5.22 -22.86
C ASP A 281 -12.70 -4.87 -22.13
N ASN A 282 -12.63 -4.52 -20.85
CA ASN A 282 -13.78 -4.24 -20.00
C ASN A 282 -14.00 -2.73 -19.74
N SER A 283 -13.33 -1.83 -20.45
CA SER A 283 -13.51 -0.38 -20.33
C SER A 283 -13.84 0.26 -21.65
N LEU A 284 -14.59 1.38 -21.61
CA LEU A 284 -14.94 2.16 -22.81
C LEU A 284 -13.66 2.74 -23.42
N GLU A 285 -13.60 2.74 -24.77
CA GLU A 285 -12.44 3.23 -25.52
C GLU A 285 -12.10 4.70 -25.17
N ASN A 286 -13.10 5.56 -25.11
CA ASN A 286 -12.91 6.97 -24.76
C ASN A 286 -12.35 7.18 -23.34
N CYS A 287 -12.55 6.23 -22.41
CA CYS A 287 -12.03 6.31 -21.06
C CYS A 287 -10.61 5.77 -20.95
N ARG A 288 -10.20 4.85 -21.84
CA ARG A 288 -8.93 4.11 -21.77
C ARG A 288 -7.85 4.56 -22.72
N SER A 289 -8.18 5.35 -23.77
CA SER A 289 -7.28 5.64 -24.90
C SER A 289 -5.91 6.19 -24.48
N GLU A 290 -5.87 6.98 -23.41
CA GLU A 290 -4.63 7.59 -22.90
C GLU A 290 -4.11 6.92 -21.60
N VAL A 291 -4.83 5.93 -21.07
CA VAL A 291 -4.50 5.32 -19.76
C VAL A 291 -3.29 4.40 -19.87
N LYS A 292 -2.30 4.64 -19.03
CA LYS A 292 -1.19 3.72 -18.82
C LYS A 292 -1.42 2.85 -17.58
N ILE A 293 -1.05 1.59 -17.65
CA ILE A 293 -1.04 0.69 -16.48
C ILE A 293 0.39 0.20 -16.32
N GLU A 294 1.05 0.63 -15.24
CA GLU A 294 2.48 0.40 -15.02
C GLU A 294 2.75 -0.18 -13.64
N ARG A 295 3.90 -0.83 -13.47
CA ARG A 295 4.37 -1.25 -12.15
C ARG A 295 4.92 -0.08 -11.36
N ALA A 296 4.76 -0.15 -10.05
CA ALA A 296 5.43 0.74 -9.12
C ALA A 296 6.96 0.63 -9.25
N HIS A 297 7.65 1.76 -9.22
CA HIS A 297 9.11 1.80 -9.33
C HIS A 297 9.84 1.72 -7.99
N LEU A 298 9.19 2.17 -6.91
CA LEU A 298 9.85 2.35 -5.61
C LEU A 298 9.77 1.10 -4.72
N GLY A 299 8.97 0.11 -5.10
CA GLY A 299 8.87 -1.17 -4.42
C GLY A 299 8.65 -1.03 -2.90
N SER A 300 9.48 -1.70 -2.13
CA SER A 300 9.36 -1.70 -0.66
C SER A 300 9.71 -0.37 0.01
N THR A 301 10.34 0.57 -0.69
CA THR A 301 10.73 1.88 -0.13
C THR A 301 9.63 2.94 -0.28
N ALA A 302 8.60 2.69 -1.07
CA ALA A 302 7.55 3.65 -1.39
C ALA A 302 6.89 4.26 -0.14
N SER A 303 6.47 3.43 0.82
CA SER A 303 5.83 3.92 2.05
C SER A 303 6.74 4.81 2.90
N LEU A 304 8.03 4.50 2.96
CA LEU A 304 9.04 5.29 3.69
C LEU A 304 9.28 6.65 3.03
N LEU A 305 9.50 6.64 1.72
CA LEU A 305 9.70 7.86 0.92
C LEU A 305 8.46 8.77 0.98
N GLY A 306 7.29 8.19 0.79
CA GLY A 306 6.04 8.92 0.83
C GLY A 306 5.74 9.53 2.20
N SER A 307 5.97 8.78 3.29
CA SER A 307 5.79 9.27 4.65
C SER A 307 6.73 10.43 4.97
N ALA A 308 8.03 10.28 4.65
CA ALA A 308 9.01 11.34 4.86
C ALA A 308 8.66 12.60 4.05
N TYR A 309 8.34 12.45 2.76
CA TYR A 309 7.95 13.56 1.91
C TYR A 309 6.65 14.23 2.38
N TYR A 310 5.65 13.44 2.74
CA TYR A 310 4.40 13.93 3.30
C TYR A 310 4.62 14.77 4.55
N SER A 311 5.44 14.31 5.49
CA SER A 311 5.70 15.06 6.72
C SER A 311 6.40 16.40 6.46
N MET A 312 7.38 16.45 5.56
CA MET A 312 8.05 17.70 5.19
C MET A 312 7.12 18.70 4.50
N THR A 313 6.23 18.22 3.64
CA THR A 313 5.25 19.10 2.96
C THR A 313 4.21 19.62 3.93
N ARG A 314 3.72 18.79 4.86
CA ARG A 314 2.81 19.21 5.93
C ARG A 314 3.46 20.24 6.87
N LEU A 315 4.71 20.03 7.26
CA LEU A 315 5.50 20.97 8.07
C LEU A 315 5.66 22.33 7.36
N ALA A 316 5.79 22.32 6.03
CA ALA A 316 5.87 23.53 5.20
C ALA A 316 4.51 24.20 4.95
N GLY A 317 3.41 23.70 5.51
CA GLY A 317 2.06 24.22 5.30
C GLY A 317 1.49 23.99 3.90
N LYS A 318 2.06 23.03 3.13
CA LYS A 318 1.61 22.69 1.79
C LYS A 318 0.61 21.52 1.83
N SER A 319 -0.41 21.57 0.98
CA SER A 319 -1.26 20.40 0.71
C SER A 319 -0.63 19.53 -0.39
N ILE A 320 -0.76 18.24 -0.23
CA ILE A 320 -0.45 17.24 -1.27
C ILE A 320 -1.76 16.69 -1.75
#